data_cc249eefc53af9c8c313e8291a397657
#
_entry.id   cc249eefc53af9c8c313e8291a397657
#
_cell.length_a   1.000
_cell.length_b   1.000
_cell.length_c   1.000
_cell.angle_alpha   90.00
_cell.angle_beta   90.00
_cell.angle_gamma   90.00
#
_symmetry.space_group_name_H-M   'P 1'
#
loop_
_entity.id
_entity.type
_entity.pdbx_description
1 polymer ?
#
loop_
_entity_poly.entity_id
_entity_poly.type
_entity_poly.pdbx_seq_one_letter_code
_entity_poly.pdbx_strand_id
1 'polypeptide(L)'
;MIRRADMPPVAAWVESILGKNSPYVVIQSSGTPGLASEYRVAARMPNAQERCQLHVRDGFHCRFCGIPVIRAEVRERIQRAYPQALRWGKRNVERHAAFFALWAQYDHLLPHAHGGGNELSNIVVTCAACNYGRGGYTLAEVGLAHPLERPPVRSAWDGLERFGRRPT
;
A
#
# COMPACT_ATOMS: atom_id res chain seq x y z
N MET A 1 14.88 -1.68 -0.37
CA MET A 1 14.43 -2.88 0.35
C MET A 1 14.51 -2.56 1.84
N ILE A 2 13.40 -2.54 2.57
CA ILE A 2 13.43 -2.32 4.02
C ILE A 2 13.73 -3.68 4.63
N ARG A 3 14.88 -3.84 5.29
CA ARG A 3 15.21 -5.09 5.98
C ARG A 3 14.33 -5.22 7.23
N ARG A 4 13.98 -6.46 7.61
CA ARG A 4 13.20 -6.77 8.83
C ARG A 4 13.79 -6.08 10.09
N ALA A 5 15.11 -5.97 10.17
CA ALA A 5 15.81 -5.29 11.25
C ALA A 5 15.56 -3.78 11.32
N ASP A 6 15.17 -3.17 10.19
CA ASP A 6 14.99 -1.72 10.10
C ASP A 6 13.58 -1.26 10.53
N MET A 7 12.66 -2.21 10.79
CA MET A 7 11.26 -1.92 11.14
C MET A 7 10.68 -2.90 12.19
N PRO A 8 11.33 -3.14 13.32
CA PRO A 8 10.88 -4.11 14.32
C PRO A 8 9.43 -3.86 14.80
N PRO A 9 8.96 -2.62 15.05
CA PRO A 9 7.59 -2.40 15.50
C PRO A 9 6.55 -2.72 14.43
N VAL A 10 6.85 -2.44 13.15
CA VAL A 10 5.92 -2.70 12.04
C VAL A 10 5.88 -4.18 11.72
N ALA A 11 7.02 -4.87 11.78
CA ALA A 11 7.06 -6.33 11.61
C ALA A 11 6.27 -7.04 12.72
N ALA A 12 6.46 -6.65 13.98
CA ALA A 12 5.70 -7.19 15.11
C ALA A 12 4.21 -6.90 15.00
N TRP A 13 3.82 -5.73 14.53
CA TRP A 13 2.45 -5.34 14.30
C TRP A 13 1.83 -6.15 13.14
N VAL A 14 2.54 -6.31 12.03
CA VAL A 14 2.12 -7.18 10.91
C VAL A 14 1.97 -8.62 11.38
N GLU A 15 2.91 -9.15 12.16
CA GLU A 15 2.82 -10.49 12.74
C GLU A 15 1.64 -10.64 13.71
N SER A 16 1.28 -9.59 14.46
CA SER A 16 0.14 -9.62 15.38
C SER A 16 -1.21 -9.67 14.67
N ILE A 17 -1.32 -9.04 13.50
CA ILE A 17 -2.55 -9.00 12.71
C ILE A 17 -2.68 -10.21 11.79
N LEU A 18 -1.57 -10.64 11.17
CA LEU A 18 -1.56 -11.66 10.12
C LEU A 18 -1.09 -13.03 10.63
N GLY A 19 -0.66 -13.11 11.89
CA GLY A 19 -0.09 -14.30 12.50
C GLY A 19 1.39 -14.53 12.15
N LYS A 20 2.07 -15.32 12.99
CA LYS A 20 3.52 -15.61 12.85
C LYS A 20 3.91 -16.29 11.53
N ASN A 21 2.97 -16.93 10.87
CA ASN A 21 3.16 -17.61 9.58
C ASN A 21 2.64 -16.78 8.40
N SER A 22 2.48 -15.47 8.58
CA SER A 22 2.06 -14.60 7.49
C SER A 22 3.05 -14.70 6.33
N PRO A 23 2.58 -14.88 5.08
CA PRO A 23 3.44 -14.91 3.90
C PRO A 23 4.24 -13.62 3.69
N TYR A 24 3.91 -12.56 4.43
CA TYR A 24 4.67 -11.30 4.42
C TYR A 24 5.98 -11.34 5.20
N VAL A 25 6.23 -12.38 5.97
CA VAL A 25 7.33 -12.41 6.94
C VAL A 25 8.65 -12.86 6.36
N VAL A 26 8.67 -13.69 5.34
CA VAL A 26 9.97 -14.14 4.75
C VAL A 26 9.78 -14.59 3.30
N ILE A 27 9.94 -13.70 2.35
CA ILE A 27 10.27 -14.16 1.01
C ILE A 27 11.74 -13.80 0.74
N GLN A 28 12.64 -14.67 1.14
CA GLN A 28 14.02 -14.73 0.64
C GLN A 28 14.15 -15.73 -0.51
N SER A 29 13.12 -15.95 -1.27
CA SER A 29 13.23 -16.75 -2.47
C SER A 29 13.58 -15.87 -3.66
N SER A 30 14.40 -16.38 -4.54
CA SER A 30 14.59 -15.85 -5.89
C SER A 30 13.25 -15.90 -6.62
N GLY A 31 12.48 -14.82 -6.54
CA GLY A 31 11.23 -14.70 -7.31
C GLY A 31 11.49 -14.86 -8.80
N THR A 32 10.45 -15.14 -9.54
CA THR A 32 10.52 -15.22 -11.01
C THR A 32 11.22 -13.97 -11.57
N PRO A 33 12.24 -14.09 -12.43
CA PRO A 33 12.89 -12.93 -13.02
C PRO A 33 11.88 -12.03 -13.72
N GLY A 34 11.93 -10.74 -13.42
CA GLY A 34 11.08 -9.75 -14.10
C GLY A 34 11.48 -9.58 -15.57
N LEU A 35 10.57 -9.05 -16.37
CA LEU A 35 10.83 -8.67 -17.76
C LEU A 35 11.95 -7.61 -17.83
N ALA A 36 12.74 -7.64 -18.90
CA ALA A 36 13.65 -6.55 -19.22
C ALA A 36 12.90 -5.23 -19.39
N SER A 37 13.56 -4.10 -19.11
CA SER A 37 12.90 -2.78 -19.02
C SER A 37 12.16 -2.37 -20.29
N GLU A 38 12.65 -2.78 -21.45
CA GLU A 38 12.05 -2.49 -22.76
C GLU A 38 10.68 -3.16 -23.00
N TYR A 39 10.39 -4.25 -22.26
CA TYR A 39 9.12 -4.97 -22.34
C TYR A 39 8.11 -4.55 -21.27
N ARG A 40 8.46 -3.57 -20.42
CA ARG A 40 7.56 -3.08 -19.37
C ARG A 40 6.69 -1.93 -19.87
N VAL A 41 5.48 -1.83 -19.33
CA VAL A 41 4.59 -0.68 -19.60
C VAL A 41 5.29 0.62 -19.17
N ALA A 42 5.29 1.65 -20.01
CA ALA A 42 5.99 2.90 -19.74
C ALA A 42 5.44 3.63 -18.49
N ALA A 43 4.11 3.68 -18.33
CA ALA A 43 3.47 4.28 -17.16
C ALA A 43 3.42 3.28 -16.00
N ARG A 44 4.13 3.59 -14.91
CA ARG A 44 4.21 2.69 -13.75
C ARG A 44 3.12 2.90 -12.71
N MET A 45 2.54 4.08 -12.61
CA MET A 45 1.63 4.44 -11.51
C MET A 45 0.34 5.06 -12.04
N PRO A 46 -0.81 4.80 -11.38
CA PRO A 46 -2.07 5.41 -11.76
C PRO A 46 -2.03 6.93 -11.57
N ASN A 47 -2.72 7.65 -12.46
CA ASN A 47 -2.89 9.09 -12.37
C ASN A 47 -3.87 9.48 -11.23
N ALA A 48 -4.11 10.78 -11.02
CA ALA A 48 -4.95 11.26 -9.92
C ALA A 48 -6.42 10.81 -10.05
N GLN A 49 -6.96 10.79 -11.27
CA GLN A 49 -8.34 10.34 -11.52
C GLN A 49 -8.49 8.84 -11.29
N GLU A 50 -7.57 8.05 -11.81
CA GLU A 50 -7.53 6.60 -11.60
C GLU A 50 -7.41 6.26 -10.11
N ARG A 51 -6.58 6.99 -9.35
CA ARG A 51 -6.49 6.83 -7.89
C ARG A 51 -7.81 7.12 -7.18
N CYS A 52 -8.54 8.15 -7.60
CA CYS A 52 -9.88 8.39 -7.08
C CYS A 52 -10.83 7.22 -7.36
N GLN A 53 -10.84 6.69 -8.58
CA GLN A 53 -11.66 5.54 -8.96
C GLN A 53 -11.30 4.28 -8.14
N LEU A 54 -9.99 4.04 -7.90
CA LEU A 54 -9.54 2.97 -7.06
C LEU A 54 -10.07 3.09 -5.63
N HIS A 55 -10.05 4.29 -5.02
CA HIS A 55 -10.63 4.51 -3.69
C HIS A 55 -12.15 4.39 -3.65
N VAL A 56 -12.85 4.77 -4.72
CA VAL A 56 -14.30 4.53 -4.83
C VAL A 56 -14.60 3.04 -4.86
N ARG A 57 -13.85 2.26 -5.65
CA ARG A 57 -14.00 0.81 -5.74
C ARG A 57 -13.58 0.09 -4.46
N ASP A 58 -12.38 0.37 -3.93
CA ASP A 58 -11.76 -0.39 -2.85
C ASP A 58 -12.09 0.16 -1.46
N GLY A 59 -12.66 1.36 -1.38
CA GLY A 59 -12.78 2.11 -0.14
C GLY A 59 -11.44 2.67 0.33
N PHE A 60 -11.40 3.19 1.55
CA PHE A 60 -10.17 3.65 2.18
C PHE A 60 -9.57 2.57 3.08
N HIS A 61 -9.48 1.33 2.55
CA HIS A 61 -8.96 0.16 3.26
C HIS A 61 -8.01 -0.63 2.36
N CYS A 62 -6.99 -1.21 2.98
CA CYS A 62 -6.09 -2.12 2.29
C CYS A 62 -6.82 -3.36 1.77
N ARG A 63 -6.71 -3.65 0.48
CA ARG A 63 -7.37 -4.82 -0.13
C ARG A 63 -6.80 -6.16 0.34
N PHE A 64 -5.57 -6.17 0.90
CA PHE A 64 -4.98 -7.39 1.44
C PHE A 64 -5.34 -7.61 2.91
N CYS A 65 -5.06 -6.67 3.81
CA CYS A 65 -5.23 -6.87 5.25
C CYS A 65 -6.43 -6.15 5.87
N GLY A 66 -7.13 -5.29 5.11
CA GLY A 66 -8.34 -4.60 5.59
C GLY A 66 -8.10 -3.39 6.49
N ILE A 67 -6.85 -3.04 6.84
CA ILE A 67 -6.63 -1.85 7.68
C ILE A 67 -7.02 -0.57 6.94
N PRO A 68 -7.42 0.49 7.68
CA PRO A 68 -7.64 1.81 7.13
C PRO A 68 -6.41 2.34 6.41
N VAL A 69 -6.62 3.14 5.36
CA VAL A 69 -5.51 3.83 4.68
C VAL A 69 -5.81 5.32 4.52
N ILE A 70 -4.74 6.10 4.36
CA ILE A 70 -4.76 7.57 4.19
C ILE A 70 -3.95 7.91 2.95
N ARG A 71 -4.51 8.70 2.04
CA ARG A 71 -3.78 9.16 0.85
C ARG A 71 -2.64 10.11 1.23
N ALA A 72 -1.60 10.13 0.40
CA ALA A 72 -0.43 11.00 0.61
C ALA A 72 -0.84 12.47 0.70
N GLU A 73 -1.75 12.92 -0.16
CA GLU A 73 -2.23 14.29 -0.21
C GLU A 73 -2.93 14.72 1.09
N VAL A 74 -3.68 13.82 1.72
CA VAL A 74 -4.32 14.05 3.02
C VAL A 74 -3.27 14.13 4.12
N ARG A 75 -2.36 13.15 4.17
CA ARG A 75 -1.24 13.18 5.12
C ARG A 75 -0.45 14.48 5.04
N GLU A 76 -0.13 14.97 3.82
CA GLU A 76 0.60 16.21 3.62
C GLU A 76 -0.16 17.45 4.14
N ARG A 77 -1.49 17.46 3.99
CA ARG A 77 -2.33 18.53 4.58
C ARG A 77 -2.29 18.49 6.10
N ILE A 78 -2.42 17.31 6.69
CA ILE A 78 -2.34 17.15 8.15
C ILE A 78 -0.94 17.52 8.65
N GLN A 79 0.12 17.11 7.95
CA GLN A 79 1.49 17.46 8.31
C GLN A 79 1.72 18.98 8.29
N ARG A 80 1.18 19.70 7.30
CA ARG A 80 1.27 21.18 7.25
C ARG A 80 0.51 21.85 8.40
N ALA A 81 -0.64 21.30 8.77
CA ALA A 81 -1.43 21.83 9.88
C ALA A 81 -0.82 21.50 11.26
N TYR A 82 -0.19 20.34 11.38
CA TYR A 82 0.33 19.81 12.65
C TYR A 82 1.76 19.26 12.52
N PRO A 83 2.76 20.11 12.16
CA PRO A 83 4.10 19.64 11.81
C PRO A 83 4.85 18.99 12.97
N GLN A 84 4.53 19.35 14.21
CA GLN A 84 5.14 18.76 15.40
C GLN A 84 4.54 17.38 15.74
N ALA A 85 3.24 17.21 15.52
CA ALA A 85 2.55 15.94 15.77
C ALA A 85 2.79 14.92 14.67
N LEU A 86 2.78 15.36 13.40
CA LEU A 86 3.01 14.50 12.25
C LEU A 86 4.33 14.85 11.56
N ARG A 87 5.43 14.22 12.03
CA ARG A 87 6.72 14.32 11.36
C ARG A 87 6.77 13.37 10.16
N TRP A 88 7.36 13.85 9.05
CA TRP A 88 7.53 13.06 7.84
C TRP A 88 8.81 13.45 7.11
N GLY A 89 9.86 12.70 7.33
CA GLY A 89 11.16 12.89 6.71
C GLY A 89 11.43 11.97 5.53
N LYS A 90 12.63 12.03 5.02
CA LYS A 90 13.09 11.21 3.89
C LYS A 90 13.29 9.74 4.32
N ARG A 91 13.87 9.51 5.49
CA ARG A 91 14.13 8.18 6.03
C ARG A 91 12.90 7.65 6.78
N ASN A 92 12.72 6.34 6.81
CA ASN A 92 11.58 5.71 7.47
C ASN A 92 11.52 6.02 8.97
N VAL A 93 12.68 6.09 9.64
CA VAL A 93 12.78 6.43 11.07
C VAL A 93 12.34 7.85 11.40
N GLU A 94 12.28 8.72 10.40
CA GLU A 94 11.83 10.11 10.53
C GLU A 94 10.31 10.26 10.29
N ARG A 95 9.64 9.17 9.94
CA ARG A 95 8.21 9.16 9.63
C ARG A 95 7.40 8.76 10.84
N HIS A 96 6.25 9.42 11.00
CA HIS A 96 5.30 9.05 12.04
C HIS A 96 4.78 7.62 11.77
N ALA A 97 5.01 6.69 12.69
CA ALA A 97 4.79 5.26 12.48
C ALA A 97 3.35 4.92 12.05
N ALA A 98 2.34 5.51 12.71
CA ALA A 98 0.95 5.26 12.36
C ALA A 98 0.61 5.77 10.95
N PHE A 99 1.03 6.97 10.58
CA PHE A 99 0.79 7.50 9.23
C PHE A 99 1.59 6.76 8.16
N PHE A 100 2.72 6.17 8.51
CA PHE A 100 3.46 5.30 7.61
C PHE A 100 2.73 3.96 7.41
N ALA A 101 2.24 3.35 8.48
CA ALA A 101 1.47 2.10 8.40
C ALA A 101 0.17 2.27 7.59
N LEU A 102 -0.53 3.39 7.79
CA LEU A 102 -1.79 3.72 7.11
C LEU A 102 -1.60 4.37 5.72
N TRP A 103 -0.37 4.53 5.26
CA TRP A 103 -0.11 5.17 3.97
C TRP A 103 -0.65 4.34 2.82
N ALA A 104 -1.61 4.91 2.08
CA ALA A 104 -2.18 4.29 0.88
C ALA A 104 -1.11 4.12 -0.21
N GLN A 105 -0.99 2.90 -0.70
CA GLN A 105 -0.18 2.51 -1.85
C GLN A 105 -1.09 1.95 -2.94
N TYR A 106 -0.60 1.91 -4.16
CA TYR A 106 -1.29 1.36 -5.32
C TYR A 106 -0.44 0.22 -5.84
N ASP A 107 -0.93 -0.99 -5.66
CA ASP A 107 -0.17 -2.22 -5.91
C ASP A 107 -0.72 -2.96 -7.12
N HIS A 108 0.17 -3.38 -8.02
CA HIS A 108 -0.19 -4.14 -9.21
C HIS A 108 -0.37 -5.62 -8.86
N LEU A 109 -1.53 -6.20 -9.13
CA LEU A 109 -1.81 -7.63 -8.90
C LEU A 109 -0.85 -8.51 -9.72
N LEU A 110 -0.74 -8.27 -11.02
CA LEU A 110 0.41 -8.69 -11.81
C LEU A 110 1.47 -7.58 -11.69
N PRO A 111 2.61 -7.84 -11.05
CA PRO A 111 3.62 -6.81 -10.84
C PRO A 111 4.10 -6.17 -12.13
N HIS A 112 4.39 -4.88 -12.08
CA HIS A 112 4.94 -4.13 -13.23
C HIS A 112 6.22 -4.78 -13.80
N ALA A 113 7.05 -5.39 -12.94
CA ALA A 113 8.23 -6.13 -13.36
C ALA A 113 7.90 -7.37 -14.19
N HIS A 114 6.68 -7.88 -14.10
CA HIS A 114 6.17 -9.03 -14.86
C HIS A 114 5.23 -8.62 -16.00
N GLY A 115 5.25 -7.35 -16.40
CA GLY A 115 4.45 -6.83 -17.51
C GLY A 115 3.06 -6.33 -17.12
N GLY A 116 2.77 -6.23 -15.82
CA GLY A 116 1.48 -5.68 -15.35
C GLY A 116 1.33 -4.21 -15.73
N GLY A 117 0.21 -3.86 -16.35
CA GLY A 117 -0.16 -2.50 -16.73
C GLY A 117 -0.95 -1.77 -15.63
N ASN A 118 -1.38 -0.55 -15.94
CA ASN A 118 -2.11 0.34 -15.02
C ASN A 118 -3.63 0.23 -15.14
N GLU A 119 -4.14 -0.80 -15.77
CA GLU A 119 -5.58 -1.05 -15.82
C GLU A 119 -6.13 -1.12 -14.39
N LEU A 120 -7.32 -0.52 -14.17
CA LEU A 120 -7.94 -0.52 -12.84
C LEU A 120 -8.18 -1.93 -12.30
N SER A 121 -8.36 -2.92 -13.18
CA SER A 121 -8.47 -4.34 -12.82
C SER A 121 -7.16 -4.93 -12.29
N ASN A 122 -6.01 -4.35 -12.64
CA ASN A 122 -4.69 -4.81 -12.20
C ASN A 122 -4.14 -4.06 -11.00
N ILE A 123 -4.79 -3.00 -10.53
CA ILE A 123 -4.30 -2.21 -9.40
C ILE A 123 -5.29 -2.25 -8.25
N VAL A 124 -4.78 -2.36 -7.03
CA VAL A 124 -5.57 -2.31 -5.79
C VAL A 124 -4.98 -1.32 -4.79
N VAL A 125 -5.87 -0.76 -3.95
CA VAL A 125 -5.45 0.07 -2.82
C VAL A 125 -4.89 -0.83 -1.72
N THR A 126 -3.68 -0.54 -1.26
CA THR A 126 -3.01 -1.28 -0.19
C THR A 126 -2.42 -0.36 0.86
N CYS A 127 -2.06 -0.88 2.03
CA CYS A 127 -1.22 -0.16 2.97
C CYS A 127 0.26 -0.35 2.62
N ALA A 128 1.12 0.51 3.16
CA ALA A 128 2.56 0.44 2.91
C ALA A 128 3.16 -0.91 3.34
N ALA A 129 2.71 -1.49 4.46
CA ALA A 129 3.21 -2.76 4.94
C ALA A 129 2.94 -3.91 3.95
N CYS A 130 1.70 -4.00 3.44
CA CYS A 130 1.34 -5.03 2.46
C CYS A 130 2.07 -4.84 1.13
N ASN A 131 2.12 -3.60 0.62
CA ASN A 131 2.80 -3.31 -0.64
C ASN A 131 4.30 -3.63 -0.57
N TYR A 132 4.99 -3.17 0.47
CA TYR A 132 6.42 -3.44 0.62
C TYR A 132 6.72 -4.89 0.99
N GLY A 133 5.83 -5.54 1.78
CA GLY A 133 5.98 -6.94 2.15
C GLY A 133 5.85 -7.87 0.94
N ARG A 134 4.89 -7.60 0.04
CA ARG A 134 4.73 -8.37 -1.19
C ARG A 134 5.84 -8.06 -2.21
N GLY A 135 6.22 -6.80 -2.32
CA GLY A 135 7.24 -6.37 -3.27
C GLY A 135 6.86 -6.68 -4.73
N GLY A 136 7.79 -7.28 -5.49
CA GLY A 136 7.59 -7.63 -6.89
C GLY A 136 7.07 -9.04 -7.14
N TYR A 137 6.66 -9.77 -6.10
CA TYR A 137 6.16 -11.14 -6.25
C TYR A 137 4.71 -11.17 -6.72
N THR A 138 4.36 -12.18 -7.51
CA THR A 138 2.98 -12.48 -7.89
C THR A 138 2.17 -12.97 -6.69
N LEU A 139 0.83 -12.93 -6.78
CA LEU A 139 -0.04 -13.47 -5.72
C LEU A 139 0.22 -14.96 -5.48
N ALA A 140 0.45 -15.72 -6.55
CA ALA A 140 0.72 -17.16 -6.46
C ALA A 140 2.03 -17.46 -5.72
N GLU A 141 3.10 -16.70 -6.00
CA GLU A 141 4.41 -16.87 -5.34
C GLU A 141 4.35 -16.62 -3.83
N VAL A 142 3.43 -15.77 -3.38
CA VAL A 142 3.25 -15.46 -1.95
C VAL A 142 2.04 -16.15 -1.32
N GLY A 143 1.35 -17.01 -2.07
CA GLY A 143 0.20 -17.77 -1.57
C GLY A 143 -1.01 -16.92 -1.21
N LEU A 144 -1.21 -15.79 -1.87
CA LEU A 144 -2.34 -14.90 -1.63
C LEU A 144 -3.50 -15.16 -2.59
N ALA A 145 -4.72 -15.21 -2.04
CA ALA A 145 -5.94 -15.17 -2.85
C ALA A 145 -6.09 -13.82 -3.57
N HIS A 146 -6.74 -13.85 -4.72
CA HIS A 146 -6.96 -12.64 -5.52
C HIS A 146 -7.87 -11.65 -4.77
N PRO A 147 -7.41 -10.44 -4.44
CA PRO A 147 -8.13 -9.55 -3.52
C PRO A 147 -9.42 -8.99 -4.10
N LEU A 148 -9.63 -9.01 -5.42
CA LEU A 148 -10.87 -8.57 -6.05
C LEU A 148 -11.97 -9.65 -6.03
N GLU A 149 -11.66 -10.90 -5.68
CA GLU A 149 -12.65 -11.97 -5.49
C GLU A 149 -13.45 -11.82 -4.20
N ARG A 150 -13.03 -10.96 -3.30
CA ARG A 150 -13.75 -10.63 -2.08
C ARG A 150 -14.24 -9.18 -2.10
N PRO A 151 -15.37 -8.86 -1.43
CA PRO A 151 -15.85 -7.49 -1.34
C PRO A 151 -14.83 -6.61 -0.61
N PRO A 152 -14.75 -5.30 -0.95
CA PRO A 152 -13.94 -4.35 -0.19
C PRO A 152 -14.51 -4.13 1.21
N VAL A 153 -13.63 -3.86 2.17
CA VAL A 153 -14.05 -3.42 3.50
C VAL A 153 -14.75 -2.07 3.38
N ARG A 154 -15.97 -1.96 3.93
CA ARG A 154 -16.74 -0.73 4.01
C ARG A 154 -16.94 -0.35 5.48
N SER A 155 -16.69 0.89 5.82
CA SER A 155 -16.85 1.43 7.16
C SER A 155 -17.11 2.95 7.09
N ALA A 156 -17.27 3.59 8.23
CA ALA A 156 -17.36 5.06 8.31
C ALA A 156 -16.00 5.77 8.09
N TRP A 157 -14.92 5.02 7.87
CA TRP A 157 -13.60 5.59 7.59
C TRP A 157 -13.55 6.20 6.20
N ASP A 158 -13.26 7.49 6.12
CA ASP A 158 -13.20 8.29 4.90
C ASP A 158 -11.77 8.64 4.45
N GLY A 159 -10.74 7.98 5.00
CA GLY A 159 -9.35 8.32 4.72
C GLY A 159 -8.91 9.68 5.29
N LEU A 160 -9.66 10.23 6.23
CA LEU A 160 -9.50 11.60 6.76
C LEU A 160 -9.67 12.68 5.69
N GLU A 161 -10.41 12.42 4.61
CA GLU A 161 -10.63 13.37 3.51
C GLU A 161 -11.28 14.69 3.97
N ARG A 162 -12.06 14.66 5.08
CA ARG A 162 -12.63 15.86 5.71
C ARG A 162 -11.58 16.91 6.10
N PHE A 163 -10.35 16.52 6.42
CA PHE A 163 -9.24 17.47 6.66
C PHE A 163 -8.80 18.26 5.40
N GLY A 164 -9.33 17.92 4.26
CA GLY A 164 -9.03 18.61 3.00
C GLY A 164 -10.16 19.47 2.48
N ARG A 165 -11.33 19.37 3.07
CA ARG A 165 -12.47 20.22 2.70
C ARG A 165 -12.32 21.53 3.47
N ARG A 166 -12.29 22.66 2.75
CA ARG A 166 -12.48 23.97 3.42
C ARG A 166 -13.85 23.92 4.07
N PRO A 167 -14.04 24.48 5.30
CA PRO A 167 -15.37 24.71 5.82
C PRO A 167 -16.12 25.58 4.81
N THR A 168 -17.24 25.11 4.33
CA THR A 168 -18.19 25.89 3.52
C THR A 168 -18.84 26.92 4.41
#